data_de41c4aa0ce95f4be30eba9568abb873
#
_entry.id   de41c4aa0ce95f4be30eba9568abb873
#
_cell.length_a   1.000
_cell.length_b   1.000
_cell.length_c   1.000
_cell.angle_alpha   90.00
_cell.angle_beta   90.00
_cell.angle_gamma   90.00
#
_symmetry.space_group_name_H-M   'P 1'
#
loop_
_entity.id
_entity.type
_entity.pdbx_description
1 polymer ?
#
loop_
_entity_poly.entity_id
_entity_poly.type
_entity_poly.pdbx_seq_one_letter_code
_entity_poly.pdbx_strand_id
1 'polypeptide(L)'
;MSELENILGINFKKGTKILEATNSSKKVKKGSIFFGLPGVKEHGSKYSEDALNMGASLVVHNDSNAHINNDDIFYIKDLEDRIVNFLNALYDIDISNNNFFGFTGTNGKSSAAYLCHQLLIKFGYESLYVGTLGIQFNQNKFNKTFSTKTTPDIFELFDILNNNKFEDAGNICIEISSHALDQKRLSNIGWFNSTSILNITSDHLDYHKDIESYRDAKFEIYKMQSSIKLIDEDSSKYKDDYDFVQNDEYKLTTISNKNNFSDIFFRITEMSPHKSFFYVSVNEPPNVYQSIKKKKYKFSCNLFPEFNIHNLIFSICSIGFDKFEENIINDLSFLNLPKGRCEVIRDIPSNVIIDYAHNPEAIDNFLSSIRDYYKNLVVVFGCGGDRDKSKRTKMLKAAIKSSSKVIFTSDNSRSEDFENIFTDAAHNNNIEDVVKIKDRKEAIIHASKILPNNGCLVILGKGHEETQEEKNKTIFFSDHEVINEIYK
;
A
#
# COMPACT_ATOMS: atom_id res chain seq x y z
N MET A 1 2.18 11.27 40.77
CA MET A 1 2.27 10.35 39.64
C MET A 1 2.16 11.20 38.38
N SER A 2 3.05 11.07 37.40
CA SER A 2 2.91 11.77 36.12
C SER A 2 1.76 11.15 35.30
N GLU A 3 1.29 11.84 34.27
CA GLU A 3 0.25 11.29 33.39
C GLU A 3 0.66 9.96 32.78
N LEU A 4 1.90 9.83 32.30
CA LEU A 4 2.45 8.58 31.74
C LEU A 4 2.45 7.43 32.76
N GLU A 5 2.79 7.70 34.02
CA GLU A 5 2.73 6.73 35.13
C GLU A 5 1.29 6.26 35.38
N ASN A 6 0.33 7.18 35.36
CA ASN A 6 -1.09 6.86 35.55
C ASN A 6 -1.59 5.96 34.42
N ILE A 7 -1.26 6.27 33.16
CA ILE A 7 -1.67 5.47 31.99
C ILE A 7 -1.11 4.06 32.07
N LEU A 8 0.18 3.90 32.41
CA LEU A 8 0.81 2.59 32.51
C LEU A 8 0.47 1.86 33.82
N GLY A 9 0.01 2.57 34.86
CA GLY A 9 -0.28 2.00 36.17
C GLY A 9 0.99 1.59 36.95
N ILE A 10 2.13 2.24 36.70
CA ILE A 10 3.42 1.99 37.33
C ILE A 10 4.07 3.26 37.81
N ASN A 11 4.95 3.18 38.82
CA ASN A 11 5.71 4.33 39.31
C ASN A 11 7.10 4.33 38.68
N PHE A 12 7.53 5.45 38.14
CA PHE A 12 8.88 5.64 37.63
C PHE A 12 9.85 5.99 38.77
N LYS A 13 11.10 5.57 38.64
CA LYS A 13 12.15 6.03 39.54
C LYS A 13 12.29 7.56 39.46
N LYS A 14 12.62 8.20 40.56
CA LYS A 14 12.80 9.66 40.63
C LYS A 14 13.84 10.12 39.60
N GLY A 15 13.44 10.99 38.69
CA GLY A 15 14.31 11.53 37.64
C GLY A 15 14.29 10.80 36.33
N THR A 16 13.50 9.72 36.19
CA THR A 16 13.26 9.06 34.89
C THR A 16 12.65 10.04 33.92
N LYS A 17 13.26 10.17 32.74
CA LYS A 17 12.75 10.96 31.61
C LYS A 17 12.50 10.03 30.44
N ILE A 18 11.28 10.10 29.89
CA ILE A 18 10.89 9.41 28.66
C ILE A 18 10.85 10.45 27.55
N LEU A 19 11.59 10.21 26.47
CA LEU A 19 11.71 11.11 25.33
C LEU A 19 11.07 10.54 24.05
N GLU A 20 11.03 9.22 23.94
CA GLU A 20 10.45 8.49 22.81
C GLU A 20 9.98 7.11 23.24
N ALA A 21 9.15 6.49 22.44
CA ALA A 21 8.66 5.13 22.66
C ALA A 21 8.97 4.25 21.43
N THR A 22 9.32 3.00 21.64
CA THR A 22 9.58 2.05 20.55
C THR A 22 9.26 0.61 20.95
N ASN A 23 8.83 -0.20 19.99
CA ASN A 23 8.68 -1.65 20.11
C ASN A 23 9.83 -2.42 19.43
N SER A 24 10.83 -1.73 18.92
CA SER A 24 12.01 -2.31 18.27
C SER A 24 13.26 -2.09 19.11
N SER A 25 13.86 -3.17 19.63
CA SER A 25 15.12 -3.10 20.38
C SER A 25 16.23 -2.39 19.59
N LYS A 26 16.27 -2.56 18.27
CA LYS A 26 17.26 -1.91 17.38
C LYS A 26 17.10 -0.38 17.26
N LYS A 27 15.95 0.16 17.62
CA LYS A 27 15.66 1.60 17.58
C LYS A 27 15.78 2.29 18.94
N VAL A 28 16.07 1.52 19.99
CA VAL A 28 16.24 2.06 21.33
C VAL A 28 17.40 3.06 21.36
N LYS A 29 17.15 4.22 22.01
CA LYS A 29 18.12 5.27 22.30
C LYS A 29 18.04 5.68 23.76
N LYS A 30 18.95 6.52 24.20
CA LYS A 30 18.92 7.07 25.55
C LYS A 30 17.63 7.88 25.78
N GLY A 31 16.87 7.49 26.78
CA GLY A 31 15.58 8.10 27.09
C GLY A 31 14.37 7.42 26.43
N SER A 32 14.56 6.34 25.67
CA SER A 32 13.45 5.57 25.14
C SER A 32 12.73 4.79 26.26
N ILE A 33 11.42 4.58 26.10
CA ILE A 33 10.69 3.48 26.71
C ILE A 33 10.56 2.36 25.67
N PHE A 34 10.93 1.13 26.03
CA PHE A 34 10.81 -0.03 25.16
C PHE A 34 9.56 -0.84 25.49
N PHE A 35 8.73 -1.09 24.48
CA PHE A 35 7.52 -1.92 24.56
C PHE A 35 7.82 -3.33 24.03
N GLY A 36 8.00 -4.28 24.94
CA GLY A 36 8.20 -5.69 24.64
C GLY A 36 6.88 -6.40 24.33
N LEU A 37 6.42 -6.28 23.08
CA LEU A 37 5.13 -6.81 22.60
C LEU A 37 5.28 -8.18 21.92
N PRO A 38 4.18 -8.95 21.71
CA PRO A 38 4.20 -10.14 20.90
C PRO A 38 4.73 -9.89 19.48
N GLY A 39 5.72 -10.63 19.04
CA GLY A 39 6.27 -10.59 17.69
C GLY A 39 5.97 -11.86 16.90
N VAL A 40 6.23 -11.84 15.58
CA VAL A 40 5.96 -12.99 14.69
C VAL A 40 6.75 -14.24 15.05
N LYS A 41 7.99 -14.10 15.50
CA LYS A 41 8.90 -15.22 15.83
C LYS A 41 9.00 -15.47 17.33
N GLU A 42 9.03 -14.40 18.11
CA GLU A 42 9.23 -14.45 19.55
C GLU A 42 8.68 -13.20 20.21
N HIS A 43 8.46 -13.24 21.51
CA HIS A 43 7.97 -12.12 22.28
C HIS A 43 9.09 -11.10 22.53
N GLY A 44 8.76 -9.79 22.40
CA GLY A 44 9.69 -8.69 22.59
C GLY A 44 10.29 -8.58 24.01
N SER A 45 9.64 -9.17 25.03
CA SER A 45 10.16 -9.26 26.40
C SER A 45 11.56 -9.86 26.48
N LYS A 46 11.93 -10.75 25.55
CA LYS A 46 13.29 -11.34 25.48
C LYS A 46 14.41 -10.33 25.24
N TYR A 47 14.07 -9.16 24.71
CA TYR A 47 15.02 -8.08 24.42
C TYR A 47 15.03 -7.00 25.51
N SER A 48 14.39 -7.24 26.66
CA SER A 48 14.22 -6.24 27.72
C SER A 48 15.56 -5.76 28.29
N GLU A 49 16.46 -6.67 28.62
CA GLU A 49 17.78 -6.34 29.14
C GLU A 49 18.66 -5.66 28.08
N ASP A 50 18.62 -6.14 26.85
CA ASP A 50 19.32 -5.51 25.72
C ASP A 50 18.86 -4.06 25.53
N ALA A 51 17.55 -3.82 25.62
CA ALA A 51 16.98 -2.47 25.50
C ALA A 51 17.49 -1.53 26.60
N LEU A 52 17.55 -1.99 27.86
CA LEU A 52 18.14 -1.21 28.95
C LEU A 52 19.62 -0.92 28.71
N ASN A 53 20.39 -1.93 28.27
CA ASN A 53 21.81 -1.80 27.95
C ASN A 53 22.05 -0.79 26.81
N MET A 54 21.11 -0.68 25.86
CA MET A 54 21.15 0.31 24.78
C MET A 54 20.70 1.70 25.20
N GLY A 55 20.20 1.89 26.43
CA GLY A 55 19.86 3.18 27.02
C GLY A 55 18.37 3.47 27.17
N ALA A 56 17.51 2.46 27.07
CA ALA A 56 16.11 2.62 27.45
C ALA A 56 16.03 3.10 28.93
N SER A 57 15.17 4.06 29.20
CA SER A 57 14.91 4.54 30.56
C SER A 57 14.08 3.55 31.35
N LEU A 58 13.22 2.80 30.69
CA LEU A 58 12.46 1.69 31.26
C LEU A 58 11.91 0.78 30.15
N VAL A 59 11.49 -0.41 30.53
CA VAL A 59 10.87 -1.41 29.66
C VAL A 59 9.52 -1.80 30.23
N VAL A 60 8.53 -1.94 29.34
CA VAL A 60 7.20 -2.50 29.66
C VAL A 60 6.90 -3.69 28.72
N HIS A 61 6.29 -4.74 29.24
CA HIS A 61 5.91 -5.92 28.44
C HIS A 61 4.63 -6.57 28.96
N ASN A 62 3.98 -7.38 28.13
CA ASN A 62 2.77 -8.15 28.46
C ASN A 62 2.98 -9.68 28.44
N ASP A 63 4.22 -10.15 28.49
CA ASP A 63 4.56 -11.58 28.56
C ASP A 63 4.40 -12.10 29.99
N SER A 64 3.36 -12.87 30.24
CA SER A 64 3.11 -13.49 31.56
C SER A 64 4.11 -14.58 31.94
N ASN A 65 4.89 -15.09 30.97
CA ASN A 65 5.88 -16.16 31.21
C ASN A 65 7.29 -15.59 31.41
N ALA A 66 7.50 -14.30 31.20
CA ALA A 66 8.81 -13.69 31.41
C ALA A 66 9.00 -13.36 32.90
N HIS A 67 9.91 -14.09 33.54
CA HIS A 67 10.33 -13.84 34.92
C HIS A 67 11.60 -12.98 34.92
N ILE A 68 11.44 -11.65 34.76
CA ILE A 68 12.55 -10.72 34.71
C ILE A 68 12.60 -9.97 36.03
N ASN A 69 13.68 -10.11 36.77
CA ASN A 69 13.87 -9.42 38.05
C ASN A 69 14.77 -8.19 37.87
N ASN A 70 14.12 -7.08 37.45
CA ASN A 70 14.79 -5.79 37.24
C ASN A 70 13.81 -4.65 37.54
N ASP A 71 14.22 -3.69 38.33
CA ASP A 71 13.37 -2.58 38.80
C ASP A 71 12.94 -1.61 37.68
N ASP A 72 13.53 -1.68 36.51
CA ASP A 72 13.23 -0.86 35.35
C ASP A 72 12.48 -1.64 34.25
N ILE A 73 12.03 -2.87 34.57
CA ILE A 73 11.24 -3.73 33.67
C ILE A 73 9.91 -4.06 34.34
N PHE A 74 8.81 -3.75 33.67
CA PHE A 74 7.46 -3.87 34.24
C PHE A 74 6.58 -4.77 33.38
N TYR A 75 5.89 -5.73 34.02
CA TYR A 75 4.83 -6.48 33.40
C TYR A 75 3.50 -5.75 33.49
N ILE A 76 2.81 -5.57 32.36
CA ILE A 76 1.49 -4.92 32.28
C ILE A 76 0.61 -5.79 31.40
N LYS A 77 -0.41 -6.43 31.98
CA LYS A 77 -1.26 -7.41 31.30
C LYS A 77 -2.02 -6.83 30.10
N ASP A 78 -2.57 -5.65 30.24
CA ASP A 78 -3.39 -4.90 29.26
C ASP A 78 -2.58 -3.82 28.55
N LEU A 79 -1.29 -4.08 28.32
CA LEU A 79 -0.34 -3.11 27.76
C LEU A 79 -0.79 -2.59 26.38
N GLU A 80 -1.27 -3.48 25.50
CA GLU A 80 -1.68 -3.12 24.15
C GLU A 80 -2.81 -2.08 24.14
N ASP A 81 -3.78 -2.17 25.07
CA ASP A 81 -4.89 -1.23 25.19
C ASP A 81 -4.46 0.16 25.68
N ARG A 82 -3.28 0.26 26.28
CA ARG A 82 -2.73 1.52 26.83
C ARG A 82 -1.81 2.26 25.88
N ILE A 83 -1.33 1.61 24.80
CA ILE A 83 -0.30 2.16 23.90
C ILE A 83 -0.72 3.50 23.33
N VAL A 84 -1.90 3.60 22.73
CA VAL A 84 -2.35 4.82 22.05
C VAL A 84 -2.47 5.98 23.03
N ASN A 85 -3.10 5.75 24.18
CA ASN A 85 -3.23 6.78 25.22
C ASN A 85 -1.84 7.23 25.75
N PHE A 86 -0.91 6.28 25.88
CA PHE A 86 0.45 6.57 26.29
C PHE A 86 1.18 7.41 25.23
N LEU A 87 1.07 7.06 23.96
CA LEU A 87 1.71 7.80 22.87
C LEU A 87 1.09 9.18 22.67
N ASN A 88 -0.23 9.32 22.82
CA ASN A 88 -0.91 10.61 22.81
C ASN A 88 -0.33 11.53 23.90
N ALA A 89 -0.22 11.04 25.13
CA ALA A 89 0.32 11.83 26.25
C ALA A 89 1.83 12.10 26.13
N LEU A 90 2.61 11.14 25.59
CA LEU A 90 4.05 11.30 25.42
C LEU A 90 4.40 12.37 24.39
N TYR A 91 3.67 12.40 23.27
CA TYR A 91 3.97 13.29 22.15
C TYR A 91 3.08 14.53 22.09
N ASP A 92 2.14 14.68 23.02
CA ASP A 92 1.11 15.75 23.03
C ASP A 92 0.31 15.78 21.71
N ILE A 93 -0.07 14.58 21.23
CA ILE A 93 -0.83 14.35 19.99
C ILE A 93 -2.11 13.61 20.34
N ASP A 94 -3.27 14.17 20.00
CA ASP A 94 -4.51 13.41 20.01
C ASP A 94 -4.78 12.83 18.61
N ILE A 95 -4.39 11.55 18.43
CA ILE A 95 -4.53 10.88 17.14
C ILE A 95 -5.99 10.79 16.68
N SER A 96 -6.96 10.87 17.59
CA SER A 96 -8.39 10.84 17.29
C SER A 96 -8.91 12.08 16.55
N ASN A 97 -8.15 13.16 16.55
CA ASN A 97 -8.45 14.37 15.79
C ASN A 97 -8.22 14.20 14.27
N ASN A 98 -7.61 13.08 13.87
CA ASN A 98 -7.36 12.79 12.46
C ASN A 98 -8.40 11.84 11.87
N ASN A 99 -8.78 12.10 10.62
CA ASN A 99 -9.65 11.25 9.83
C ASN A 99 -8.80 10.21 9.07
N PHE A 100 -8.99 8.93 9.35
CA PHE A 100 -8.25 7.86 8.70
C PHE A 100 -9.03 7.26 7.52
N PHE A 101 -8.37 7.10 6.37
CA PHE A 101 -8.87 6.44 5.18
C PHE A 101 -7.98 5.24 4.88
N GLY A 102 -8.43 4.03 5.23
CA GLY A 102 -7.66 2.80 5.17
C GLY A 102 -7.97 1.97 3.92
N PHE A 103 -6.93 1.62 3.15
CA PHE A 103 -7.08 0.84 1.92
C PHE A 103 -6.27 -0.46 1.99
N THR A 104 -6.95 -1.61 1.88
CA THR A 104 -6.31 -2.92 1.69
C THR A 104 -6.76 -3.56 0.38
N GLY A 105 -6.06 -4.58 -0.05
CA GLY A 105 -6.32 -5.33 -1.27
C GLY A 105 -5.07 -6.08 -1.72
N THR A 106 -5.18 -7.00 -2.64
CA THR A 106 -3.99 -7.60 -3.27
C THR A 106 -3.30 -6.53 -4.09
N ASN A 107 -4.03 -5.85 -4.97
CA ASN A 107 -3.55 -4.78 -5.84
C ASN A 107 -4.32 -3.48 -5.58
N GLY A 108 -3.77 -2.34 -6.01
CA GLY A 108 -4.46 -1.05 -6.02
C GLY A 108 -4.31 -0.20 -4.76
N LYS A 109 -3.83 -0.73 -3.63
CA LYS A 109 -3.72 0.00 -2.34
C LYS A 109 -3.05 1.37 -2.48
N SER A 110 -1.86 1.42 -3.05
CA SER A 110 -1.10 2.67 -3.25
C SER A 110 -1.85 3.65 -4.13
N SER A 111 -2.44 3.17 -5.23
CA SER A 111 -3.20 4.02 -6.15
C SER A 111 -4.45 4.60 -5.47
N ALA A 112 -5.25 3.78 -4.77
CA ALA A 112 -6.46 4.24 -4.10
C ALA A 112 -6.14 5.23 -2.98
N ALA A 113 -5.19 4.92 -2.09
CA ALA A 113 -4.79 5.83 -1.01
C ALA A 113 -4.23 7.16 -1.56
N TYR A 114 -3.44 7.11 -2.63
CA TYR A 114 -2.87 8.30 -3.25
C TYR A 114 -3.91 9.14 -3.99
N LEU A 115 -4.88 8.52 -4.66
CA LEU A 115 -5.99 9.23 -5.30
C LEU A 115 -6.90 9.88 -4.26
N CYS A 116 -7.20 9.19 -3.16
CA CYS A 116 -7.93 9.74 -2.02
C CYS A 116 -7.24 10.99 -1.45
N HIS A 117 -5.93 10.89 -1.22
CA HIS A 117 -5.10 12.01 -0.78
C HIS A 117 -5.19 13.23 -1.73
N GLN A 118 -5.08 13.03 -3.05
CA GLN A 118 -5.19 14.13 -4.02
C GLN A 118 -6.59 14.75 -4.06
N LEU A 119 -7.64 13.94 -3.93
CA LEU A 119 -9.03 14.44 -3.87
C LEU A 119 -9.24 15.31 -2.64
N LEU A 120 -8.76 14.89 -1.46
CA LEU A 120 -8.86 15.68 -0.22
C LEU A 120 -8.18 17.05 -0.38
N ILE A 121 -6.96 17.09 -0.91
CA ILE A 121 -6.24 18.32 -1.21
C ILE A 121 -7.04 19.21 -2.18
N LYS A 122 -7.63 18.62 -3.23
CA LYS A 122 -8.44 19.35 -4.21
C LYS A 122 -9.66 19.99 -3.57
N PHE A 123 -10.23 19.36 -2.55
CA PHE A 123 -11.36 19.92 -1.78
C PHE A 123 -10.92 20.91 -0.69
N GLY A 124 -9.63 21.26 -0.60
CA GLY A 124 -9.10 22.22 0.34
C GLY A 124 -8.77 21.68 1.72
N TYR A 125 -8.74 20.36 1.88
CA TYR A 125 -8.33 19.70 3.13
C TYR A 125 -6.82 19.44 3.15
N GLU A 126 -6.21 19.56 4.32
CA GLU A 126 -4.88 18.99 4.53
C GLU A 126 -4.96 17.47 4.53
N SER A 127 -3.95 16.83 3.95
CA SER A 127 -3.92 15.39 3.82
C SER A 127 -2.51 14.83 3.87
N LEU A 128 -2.35 13.73 4.60
CA LEU A 128 -1.14 12.94 4.73
C LEU A 128 -1.35 11.59 4.03
N TYR A 129 -0.51 11.30 3.04
CA TYR A 129 -0.42 9.95 2.47
C TYR A 129 0.68 9.17 3.19
N VAL A 130 0.38 7.92 3.56
CA VAL A 130 1.31 7.00 4.21
C VAL A 130 1.23 5.63 3.55
N GLY A 131 2.33 5.19 2.95
CA GLY A 131 2.33 3.90 2.25
C GLY A 131 3.66 3.51 1.61
N THR A 132 3.60 2.60 0.65
CA THR A 132 4.77 2.06 -0.07
C THR A 132 5.64 3.15 -0.72
N LEU A 133 5.02 4.25 -1.14
CA LEU A 133 5.72 5.38 -1.76
C LEU A 133 6.35 6.34 -0.74
N GLY A 134 6.32 5.98 0.54
CA GLY A 134 6.80 6.80 1.64
C GLY A 134 5.70 7.67 2.24
N ILE A 135 6.04 8.91 2.58
CA ILE A 135 5.16 9.89 3.22
C ILE A 135 5.03 11.10 2.31
N GLN A 136 3.80 11.59 2.15
CA GLN A 136 3.54 12.84 1.45
C GLN A 136 2.49 13.65 2.22
N PHE A 137 2.85 14.86 2.63
CA PHE A 137 1.92 15.81 3.24
C PHE A 137 1.58 16.90 2.24
N ASN A 138 0.30 17.00 1.90
CA ASN A 138 -0.16 17.85 0.82
C ASN A 138 0.64 17.57 -0.46
N GLN A 139 1.32 18.57 -1.01
CA GLN A 139 2.16 18.42 -2.21
C GLN A 139 3.63 18.07 -1.90
N ASN A 140 4.02 18.04 -0.61
CA ASN A 140 5.39 17.85 -0.19
C ASN A 140 5.68 16.37 0.11
N LYS A 141 6.64 15.79 -0.61
CA LYS A 141 7.12 14.43 -0.39
C LYS A 141 8.25 14.42 0.64
N PHE A 142 8.16 13.50 1.60
CA PHE A 142 9.19 13.31 2.63
C PHE A 142 9.93 12.00 2.38
N ASN A 143 11.25 12.06 2.28
CA ASN A 143 12.09 10.88 2.10
C ASN A 143 12.26 10.13 3.44
N LYS A 144 11.22 9.45 3.88
CA LYS A 144 11.24 8.58 5.05
C LYS A 144 10.79 7.19 4.65
N THR A 145 11.60 6.20 4.93
CA THR A 145 11.28 4.78 4.76
C THR A 145 10.85 4.20 6.10
N PHE A 146 9.79 3.39 6.10
CA PHE A 146 9.39 2.63 7.28
C PHE A 146 10.20 1.34 7.40
N SER A 147 10.42 0.88 8.61
CA SER A 147 11.00 -0.44 8.84
C SER A 147 10.11 -1.56 8.27
N THR A 148 8.81 -1.31 8.18
CA THR A 148 7.77 -2.24 7.74
C THR A 148 7.39 -2.14 6.26
N LYS A 149 8.00 -1.27 5.49
CA LYS A 149 7.88 -1.05 4.05
C LYS A 149 6.57 -0.44 3.54
N THR A 150 5.38 -0.96 3.91
CA THR A 150 4.09 -0.49 3.34
C THR A 150 3.23 0.21 4.39
N THR A 151 3.07 -0.41 5.55
CA THR A 151 2.22 0.08 6.63
C THR A 151 3.07 0.23 7.88
N PRO A 152 3.20 1.43 8.46
CA PRO A 152 3.90 1.62 9.74
C PRO A 152 3.17 0.86 10.86
N ASP A 153 3.88 0.55 11.93
CA ASP A 153 3.22 0.25 13.20
C ASP A 153 2.82 1.54 13.92
N ILE A 154 2.12 1.40 15.04
CA ILE A 154 1.59 2.55 15.78
C ILE A 154 2.71 3.48 16.28
N PHE A 155 3.85 2.95 16.72
CA PHE A 155 5.00 3.74 17.17
C PHE A 155 5.61 4.53 16.02
N GLU A 156 5.80 3.87 14.87
CA GLU A 156 6.28 4.56 13.66
C GLU A 156 5.30 5.63 13.17
N LEU A 157 3.99 5.40 13.30
CA LEU A 157 2.98 6.39 12.92
C LEU A 157 3.07 7.65 13.81
N PHE A 158 3.17 7.48 15.12
CA PHE A 158 3.38 8.61 16.04
C PHE A 158 4.71 9.33 15.79
N ASP A 159 5.78 8.58 15.49
CA ASP A 159 7.05 9.18 15.07
C ASP A 159 6.92 10.03 13.80
N ILE A 160 6.07 9.61 12.84
CA ILE A 160 5.80 10.37 11.62
C ILE A 160 5.10 11.67 11.96
N LEU A 161 4.04 11.59 12.76
CA LEU A 161 3.25 12.76 13.15
C LEU A 161 4.09 13.78 13.93
N ASN A 162 4.75 13.33 14.99
CA ASN A 162 5.55 14.17 15.86
C ASN A 162 6.77 14.81 15.15
N ASN A 163 7.60 14.00 14.50
CA ASN A 163 8.87 14.47 13.90
C ASN A 163 8.68 15.43 12.73
N ASN A 164 7.53 15.39 12.06
CA ASN A 164 7.26 16.22 10.89
C ASN A 164 6.24 17.32 11.20
N LYS A 165 5.80 17.44 12.45
CA LYS A 165 4.75 18.39 12.91
C LYS A 165 3.45 18.22 12.11
N PHE A 166 3.03 16.98 11.96
CA PHE A 166 1.76 16.60 11.31
C PHE A 166 0.70 16.24 12.35
N GLU A 167 0.79 16.78 13.56
CA GLU A 167 -0.13 16.52 14.69
C GLU A 167 -1.58 16.71 14.26
N ASP A 168 -1.83 17.77 13.47
CA ASP A 168 -3.13 18.12 12.92
C ASP A 168 -3.16 17.90 11.38
N ALA A 169 -2.66 16.75 10.90
CA ALA A 169 -2.72 16.43 9.46
C ALA A 169 -4.15 16.38 8.90
N GLY A 170 -5.13 16.35 9.78
CA GLY A 170 -6.55 16.39 9.48
C GLY A 170 -7.05 15.11 8.79
N ASN A 171 -6.39 14.68 7.71
CA ASN A 171 -6.81 13.51 6.95
C ASN A 171 -5.60 12.63 6.61
N ILE A 172 -5.64 11.35 6.96
CA ILE A 172 -4.56 10.38 6.77
C ILE A 172 -5.02 9.26 5.85
N CYS A 173 -4.51 9.25 4.61
CA CYS A 173 -4.75 8.20 3.63
C CYS A 173 -3.66 7.14 3.75
N ILE A 174 -4.01 5.95 4.24
CA ILE A 174 -3.04 4.93 4.62
C ILE A 174 -3.24 3.60 3.89
N GLU A 175 -2.13 3.06 3.37
CA GLU A 175 -2.10 1.69 2.84
C GLU A 175 -2.02 0.69 3.99
N ILE A 176 -2.92 -0.31 4.00
CA ILE A 176 -2.94 -1.35 5.01
C ILE A 176 -2.66 -2.71 4.35
N SER A 177 -1.47 -3.26 4.58
CA SER A 177 -1.08 -4.57 4.06
C SER A 177 -1.72 -5.71 4.87
N SER A 178 -1.86 -6.90 4.26
CA SER A 178 -2.33 -8.10 4.96
C SER A 178 -1.45 -8.46 6.16
N HIS A 179 -0.14 -8.27 6.05
CA HIS A 179 0.78 -8.43 7.17
C HIS A 179 0.48 -7.47 8.33
N ALA A 180 0.14 -6.21 8.02
CA ALA A 180 -0.19 -5.23 9.05
C ALA A 180 -1.49 -5.57 9.77
N LEU A 181 -2.48 -6.09 9.05
CA LEU A 181 -3.74 -6.55 9.61
C LEU A 181 -3.55 -7.79 10.49
N ASP A 182 -2.84 -8.80 9.99
CA ASP A 182 -2.51 -10.01 10.74
C ASP A 182 -1.70 -9.71 12.02
N GLN A 183 -0.77 -8.76 11.93
CA GLN A 183 0.06 -8.29 13.06
C GLN A 183 -0.63 -7.20 13.90
N LYS A 184 -1.86 -6.83 13.63
CA LYS A 184 -2.65 -5.82 14.36
C LYS A 184 -1.94 -4.48 14.56
N ARG A 185 -1.10 -4.05 13.60
CA ARG A 185 -0.21 -2.87 13.73
C ARG A 185 -0.94 -1.57 14.04
N LEU A 186 -2.19 -1.44 13.60
CA LEU A 186 -3.01 -0.24 13.69
C LEU A 186 -4.35 -0.48 14.41
N SER A 187 -4.55 -1.62 15.07
CA SER A 187 -5.85 -2.02 15.63
C SER A 187 -6.40 -1.07 16.68
N ASN A 188 -5.54 -0.33 17.37
CA ASN A 188 -5.90 0.55 18.49
C ASN A 188 -5.89 2.05 18.12
N ILE A 189 -5.86 2.40 16.83
CA ILE A 189 -5.93 3.80 16.38
C ILE A 189 -7.26 4.46 16.78
N GLY A 190 -8.33 3.67 16.90
CA GLY A 190 -9.66 4.18 17.17
C GLY A 190 -10.53 4.17 15.92
N TRP A 191 -11.00 5.35 15.48
CA TRP A 191 -12.00 5.46 14.44
C TRP A 191 -11.41 5.79 13.06
N PHE A 192 -11.87 5.06 12.03
CA PHE A 192 -11.59 5.37 10.63
C PHE A 192 -12.80 6.04 9.98
N ASN A 193 -12.58 7.00 9.09
CA ASN A 193 -13.64 7.51 8.23
C ASN A 193 -14.09 6.43 7.26
N SER A 194 -13.13 5.76 6.64
CA SER A 194 -13.41 4.64 5.75
C SER A 194 -12.38 3.53 5.83
N THR A 195 -12.85 2.30 5.67
CA THR A 195 -12.03 1.10 5.46
C THR A 195 -12.46 0.41 4.18
N SER A 196 -11.49 -0.02 3.36
CA SER A 196 -11.76 -0.51 2.01
C SER A 196 -10.99 -1.78 1.68
N ILE A 197 -11.69 -2.82 1.17
CA ILE A 197 -11.07 -3.98 0.50
C ILE A 197 -11.26 -3.83 -1.00
N LEU A 198 -10.19 -3.51 -1.73
CA LEU A 198 -10.22 -3.24 -3.18
C LEU A 198 -10.37 -4.52 -4.02
N ASN A 199 -9.74 -5.60 -3.62
CA ASN A 199 -9.76 -6.92 -4.26
C ASN A 199 -9.04 -7.94 -3.39
N ILE A 200 -9.37 -9.22 -3.59
CA ILE A 200 -8.69 -10.35 -2.96
C ILE A 200 -8.39 -11.39 -4.03
N THR A 201 -7.10 -11.54 -4.35
CA THR A 201 -6.56 -12.54 -5.26
C THR A 201 -5.33 -13.19 -4.63
N SER A 202 -4.74 -14.21 -5.24
CA SER A 202 -3.67 -14.98 -4.62
C SER A 202 -2.35 -14.22 -4.56
N ASP A 203 -1.88 -13.88 -3.36
CA ASP A 203 -0.55 -13.32 -3.12
C ASP A 203 -0.05 -13.64 -1.71
N HIS A 204 1.25 -13.43 -1.42
CA HIS A 204 1.86 -13.60 -0.09
C HIS A 204 1.60 -14.95 0.59
N LEU A 205 1.45 -16.04 -0.17
CA LEU A 205 1.22 -17.39 0.39
C LEU A 205 2.47 -17.95 1.10
N ASP A 206 3.64 -17.37 0.86
CA ASP A 206 4.87 -17.61 1.62
C ASP A 206 4.75 -17.19 3.09
N TYR A 207 3.91 -16.21 3.39
CA TYR A 207 3.60 -15.74 4.74
C TYR A 207 2.29 -16.33 5.28
N HIS A 208 1.20 -16.22 4.54
CA HIS A 208 -0.15 -16.61 4.99
C HIS A 208 -0.47 -18.10 4.83
N LYS A 209 0.43 -18.88 4.19
CA LYS A 209 0.31 -20.32 3.90
C LYS A 209 -0.72 -20.66 2.82
N ASP A 210 -1.95 -20.17 2.91
CA ASP A 210 -3.05 -20.41 1.98
C ASP A 210 -3.87 -19.15 1.71
N ILE A 211 -4.77 -19.25 0.73
CA ILE A 211 -5.62 -18.13 0.30
C ILE A 211 -6.67 -17.77 1.35
N GLU A 212 -7.11 -18.73 2.15
CA GLU A 212 -8.10 -18.52 3.19
C GLU A 212 -7.52 -17.65 4.30
N SER A 213 -6.37 -18.04 4.85
CA SER A 213 -5.63 -17.23 5.84
C SER A 213 -5.30 -15.82 5.34
N TYR A 214 -4.95 -15.68 4.04
CA TYR A 214 -4.72 -14.38 3.42
C TYR A 214 -5.98 -13.51 3.34
N ARG A 215 -7.11 -14.13 2.98
CA ARG A 215 -8.43 -13.49 2.97
C ARG A 215 -8.84 -13.06 4.38
N ASP A 216 -8.73 -13.97 5.35
CA ASP A 216 -9.07 -13.71 6.75
C ASP A 216 -8.29 -12.52 7.30
N ALA A 217 -6.96 -12.47 7.04
CA ALA A 217 -6.14 -11.32 7.40
C ALA A 217 -6.66 -10.00 6.80
N LYS A 218 -7.17 -10.00 5.55
CA LYS A 218 -7.72 -8.77 4.96
C LYS A 218 -9.05 -8.35 5.56
N PHE A 219 -9.92 -9.29 5.89
CA PHE A 219 -11.20 -8.99 6.53
C PHE A 219 -11.04 -8.41 7.94
N GLU A 220 -9.89 -8.61 8.61
CA GLU A 220 -9.58 -7.96 9.89
C GLU A 220 -9.68 -6.42 9.82
N ILE A 221 -9.59 -5.81 8.61
CA ILE A 221 -9.78 -4.36 8.46
C ILE A 221 -11.16 -3.89 8.93
N TYR A 222 -12.18 -4.74 8.86
CA TYR A 222 -13.53 -4.38 9.28
C TYR A 222 -13.78 -4.54 10.80
N LYS A 223 -12.81 -5.07 11.55
CA LYS A 223 -12.77 -4.97 13.01
C LYS A 223 -12.33 -3.58 13.47
N MET A 224 -11.66 -2.81 12.60
CA MET A 224 -11.40 -1.39 12.84
C MET A 224 -12.74 -0.65 12.73
N GLN A 225 -13.10 0.10 13.75
CA GLN A 225 -14.33 0.89 13.73
C GLN A 225 -14.26 1.93 12.61
N SER A 226 -15.27 1.96 11.75
CA SER A 226 -15.30 2.91 10.63
C SER A 226 -16.72 3.23 10.19
N SER A 227 -16.94 4.50 9.81
CA SER A 227 -18.25 4.99 9.32
C SER A 227 -18.61 4.44 7.95
N ILE A 228 -17.60 4.18 7.12
CA ILE A 228 -17.76 3.72 5.74
C ILE A 228 -16.93 2.45 5.56
N LYS A 229 -17.61 1.36 5.17
CA LYS A 229 -16.99 0.08 4.87
C LYS A 229 -17.24 -0.26 3.41
N LEU A 230 -16.19 -0.36 2.62
CA LEU A 230 -16.26 -0.57 1.17
C LEU A 230 -15.61 -1.89 0.77
N ILE A 231 -16.28 -2.63 -0.09
CA ILE A 231 -15.76 -3.88 -0.64
C ILE A 231 -16.05 -4.02 -2.12
N ASP A 232 -15.09 -4.57 -2.86
CA ASP A 232 -15.32 -5.02 -4.22
C ASP A 232 -16.33 -6.16 -4.29
N GLU A 233 -17.23 -6.13 -5.26
CA GLU A 233 -18.30 -7.13 -5.42
C GLU A 233 -17.77 -8.57 -5.50
N ASP A 234 -16.69 -8.82 -6.27
CA ASP A 234 -16.12 -10.17 -6.39
C ASP A 234 -15.56 -10.68 -5.05
N SER A 235 -15.16 -9.78 -4.15
CA SER A 235 -14.68 -10.10 -2.80
C SER A 235 -15.81 -10.20 -1.77
N SER A 236 -16.94 -9.53 -2.03
CA SER A 236 -18.09 -9.47 -1.10
C SER A 236 -18.76 -10.81 -0.88
N LYS A 237 -18.59 -11.78 -1.77
CA LYS A 237 -19.12 -13.16 -1.66
C LYS A 237 -18.65 -13.89 -0.39
N TYR A 238 -17.56 -13.42 0.22
CA TYR A 238 -17.02 -14.01 1.45
C TYR A 238 -17.50 -13.32 2.73
N LYS A 239 -18.29 -12.24 2.64
CA LYS A 239 -18.69 -11.43 3.81
C LYS A 239 -19.46 -12.24 4.85
N ASP A 240 -20.21 -13.23 4.41
CA ASP A 240 -21.06 -14.06 5.27
C ASP A 240 -20.25 -15.09 6.10
N ASP A 241 -18.96 -15.25 5.80
CA ASP A 241 -18.03 -16.06 6.59
C ASP A 241 -17.59 -15.33 7.89
N TYR A 242 -17.98 -14.04 8.08
CA TYR A 242 -17.48 -13.18 9.18
C TYR A 242 -18.62 -12.55 9.97
N ASP A 243 -18.91 -13.08 11.16
CA ASP A 243 -19.96 -12.58 12.05
C ASP A 243 -19.77 -11.09 12.41
N PHE A 244 -18.53 -10.63 12.59
CA PHE A 244 -18.24 -9.24 12.92
C PHE A 244 -18.54 -8.25 11.77
N VAL A 245 -18.66 -8.73 10.54
CA VAL A 245 -19.11 -7.93 9.39
C VAL A 245 -20.63 -7.87 9.34
N GLN A 246 -21.30 -8.97 9.63
CA GLN A 246 -22.77 -9.07 9.60
C GLN A 246 -23.44 -8.29 10.74
N ASN A 247 -22.81 -8.27 11.91
CA ASN A 247 -23.36 -7.63 13.12
C ASN A 247 -22.92 -6.18 13.30
N ASP A 248 -22.29 -5.58 12.28
CA ASP A 248 -21.82 -4.20 12.36
C ASP A 248 -22.97 -3.20 12.16
N GLU A 249 -22.96 -2.11 12.92
CA GLU A 249 -23.93 -1.00 12.78
C GLU A 249 -23.82 -0.34 11.40
N TYR A 250 -22.60 -0.29 10.83
CA TYR A 250 -22.33 0.32 9.53
C TYR A 250 -22.30 -0.73 8.43
N LYS A 251 -23.27 -0.62 7.53
CA LYS A 251 -23.42 -1.52 6.38
C LYS A 251 -22.16 -1.57 5.52
N LEU A 252 -21.75 -2.79 5.14
CA LEU A 252 -20.74 -3.01 4.12
C LEU A 252 -21.30 -2.68 2.75
N THR A 253 -20.71 -1.65 2.10
CA THR A 253 -21.14 -1.14 0.79
C THR A 253 -20.36 -1.81 -0.33
N THR A 254 -21.07 -2.44 -1.26
CA THR A 254 -20.49 -3.13 -2.43
C THR A 254 -20.26 -2.19 -3.60
N ILE A 255 -19.12 -2.35 -4.27
CA ILE A 255 -18.74 -1.58 -5.47
C ILE A 255 -18.54 -2.54 -6.64
N SER A 256 -19.19 -2.27 -7.80
CA SER A 256 -19.09 -3.13 -8.97
C SER A 256 -19.14 -2.34 -10.28
N ASN A 257 -18.51 -2.87 -11.31
CA ASN A 257 -18.66 -2.45 -12.72
C ASN A 257 -19.43 -3.49 -13.57
N LYS A 258 -19.79 -4.63 -12.96
CA LYS A 258 -20.46 -5.75 -13.63
C LYS A 258 -21.92 -5.88 -13.21
N ASN A 259 -22.20 -5.75 -11.91
CA ASN A 259 -23.51 -5.89 -11.31
C ASN A 259 -24.15 -4.52 -11.07
N ASN A 260 -25.15 -4.17 -11.86
CA ASN A 260 -25.85 -2.89 -11.75
C ASN A 260 -26.81 -2.80 -10.54
N PHE A 261 -26.95 -3.86 -9.76
CA PHE A 261 -27.70 -3.88 -8.49
C PHE A 261 -26.82 -3.70 -7.26
N SER A 262 -25.48 -3.65 -7.42
CA SER A 262 -24.56 -3.34 -6.31
C SER A 262 -24.88 -1.97 -5.72
N ASP A 263 -24.54 -1.75 -4.47
CA ASP A 263 -24.81 -0.47 -3.77
C ASP A 263 -24.24 0.71 -4.56
N ILE A 264 -23.02 0.57 -5.05
CA ILE A 264 -22.37 1.50 -5.96
C ILE A 264 -22.04 0.77 -7.26
N PHE A 265 -22.64 1.21 -8.34
CA PHE A 265 -22.34 0.70 -9.68
C PHE A 265 -21.65 1.78 -10.52
N PHE A 266 -20.57 1.43 -11.20
CA PHE A 266 -19.94 2.32 -12.15
C PHE A 266 -19.80 1.69 -13.53
N ARG A 267 -19.79 2.52 -14.55
CA ARG A 267 -19.57 2.07 -15.93
C ARG A 267 -18.71 3.08 -16.68
N ILE A 268 -17.67 2.56 -17.30
CA ILE A 268 -16.82 3.33 -18.20
C ILE A 268 -17.54 3.41 -19.54
N THR A 269 -17.72 4.63 -20.06
CA THR A 269 -18.37 4.88 -21.34
C THR A 269 -17.38 5.03 -22.48
N GLU A 270 -16.22 5.62 -22.17
CA GLU A 270 -15.10 5.78 -23.10
C GLU A 270 -13.80 5.68 -22.32
N MET A 271 -12.78 5.03 -22.89
CA MET A 271 -11.46 4.91 -22.30
C MET A 271 -10.37 4.96 -23.36
N SER A 272 -9.35 5.75 -23.05
CA SER A 272 -8.11 5.81 -23.78
C SER A 272 -6.93 6.02 -22.81
N PRO A 273 -5.69 5.84 -23.25
CA PRO A 273 -4.52 6.13 -22.41
C PRO A 273 -4.43 7.60 -21.95
N HIS A 274 -5.18 8.50 -22.59
CA HIS A 274 -5.12 9.93 -22.31
C HIS A 274 -6.34 10.45 -21.56
N LYS A 275 -7.52 9.87 -21.79
CA LYS A 275 -8.77 10.32 -21.17
C LYS A 275 -9.78 9.19 -21.03
N SER A 276 -10.44 9.16 -19.90
CA SER A 276 -11.53 8.23 -19.60
C SER A 276 -12.76 8.96 -19.16
N PHE A 277 -13.94 8.46 -19.59
CA PHE A 277 -15.26 8.94 -19.18
C PHE A 277 -16.03 7.80 -18.53
N PHE A 278 -16.64 8.07 -17.41
CA PHE A 278 -17.43 7.08 -16.68
C PHE A 278 -18.57 7.72 -15.91
N TYR A 279 -19.53 6.90 -15.52
CA TYR A 279 -20.54 7.32 -14.56
C TYR A 279 -20.60 6.37 -13.37
N VAL A 280 -21.08 6.91 -12.25
CA VAL A 280 -21.31 6.18 -11.02
C VAL A 280 -22.79 6.31 -10.67
N SER A 281 -23.46 5.18 -10.45
CA SER A 281 -24.81 5.10 -9.91
C SER A 281 -24.75 4.71 -8.45
N VAL A 282 -25.37 5.48 -7.59
CA VAL A 282 -25.50 5.22 -6.17
C VAL A 282 -26.89 4.65 -5.93
N ASN A 283 -26.97 3.31 -5.84
CA ASN A 283 -28.23 2.60 -5.60
C ASN A 283 -28.59 2.64 -4.11
N GLU A 284 -27.61 2.29 -3.26
CA GLU A 284 -27.69 2.41 -1.81
C GLU A 284 -26.42 3.08 -1.28
N PRO A 285 -26.50 4.31 -0.78
CA PRO A 285 -25.33 4.99 -0.24
C PRO A 285 -24.95 4.39 1.14
N PRO A 286 -23.66 4.49 1.54
CA PRO A 286 -23.28 4.28 2.93
C PRO A 286 -24.16 5.12 3.88
N ASN A 287 -24.47 4.59 5.04
CA ASN A 287 -25.40 5.22 6.00
C ASN A 287 -25.07 6.68 6.34
N VAL A 288 -23.80 7.05 6.30
CA VAL A 288 -23.32 8.43 6.55
C VAL A 288 -23.67 9.44 5.43
N TYR A 289 -24.03 8.97 4.23
CA TYR A 289 -24.33 9.84 3.07
C TYR A 289 -25.81 9.94 2.73
N GLN A 290 -26.68 9.87 3.72
CA GLN A 290 -28.14 9.96 3.51
C GLN A 290 -28.60 11.28 2.86
N SER A 291 -27.74 12.31 2.83
CA SER A 291 -28.05 13.64 2.29
C SER A 291 -27.70 13.84 0.82
N ILE A 292 -27.14 12.83 0.11
CA ILE A 292 -26.84 12.98 -1.31
C ILE A 292 -28.12 13.19 -2.13
N LYS A 293 -28.09 14.21 -2.99
CA LYS A 293 -29.25 14.59 -3.82
C LYS A 293 -29.31 13.85 -5.14
N LYS A 294 -28.13 13.49 -5.68
CA LYS A 294 -28.02 12.82 -6.97
C LYS A 294 -27.78 11.32 -6.79
N LYS A 295 -28.45 10.52 -7.61
CA LYS A 295 -28.21 9.08 -7.70
C LYS A 295 -27.24 8.68 -8.83
N LYS A 296 -26.83 9.63 -9.65
CA LYS A 296 -25.93 9.38 -10.79
C LYS A 296 -24.99 10.55 -11.01
N TYR A 297 -23.69 10.22 -11.05
CA TYR A 297 -22.59 11.16 -11.27
C TYR A 297 -21.89 10.80 -12.58
N LYS A 298 -21.45 11.80 -13.34
CA LYS A 298 -20.63 11.61 -14.54
C LYS A 298 -19.29 12.27 -14.32
N PHE A 299 -18.22 11.54 -14.64
CA PHE A 299 -16.86 12.02 -14.44
C PHE A 299 -16.01 11.83 -15.69
N SER A 300 -14.98 12.67 -15.82
CA SER A 300 -13.85 12.47 -16.72
C SER A 300 -12.54 12.54 -15.97
N CYS A 301 -11.53 11.78 -16.39
CA CYS A 301 -10.19 11.81 -15.81
C CYS A 301 -9.13 11.34 -16.82
N ASN A 302 -7.86 11.50 -16.48
CA ASN A 302 -6.73 11.02 -17.27
C ASN A 302 -6.20 9.66 -16.79
N LEU A 303 -6.98 8.92 -16.01
CA LEU A 303 -6.59 7.62 -15.47
C LEU A 303 -6.92 6.49 -16.45
N PHE A 304 -6.00 5.55 -16.54
CA PHE A 304 -6.01 4.39 -17.42
C PHE A 304 -5.17 3.27 -16.77
N PRO A 305 -5.45 1.99 -16.96
CA PRO A 305 -6.67 1.40 -17.52
C PRO A 305 -7.81 1.26 -16.49
N GLU A 306 -8.80 0.40 -16.77
CA GLU A 306 -10.04 0.25 -16.00
C GLU A 306 -9.83 0.05 -14.49
N PHE A 307 -8.85 -0.76 -14.07
CA PHE A 307 -8.61 -1.00 -12.64
C PHE A 307 -8.21 0.29 -11.88
N ASN A 308 -7.65 1.30 -12.55
CA ASN A 308 -7.37 2.59 -11.93
C ASN A 308 -8.62 3.45 -11.77
N ILE A 309 -9.61 3.28 -12.65
CA ILE A 309 -10.95 3.86 -12.42
C ILE A 309 -11.61 3.16 -11.23
N HIS A 310 -11.50 1.83 -11.12
CA HIS A 310 -11.98 1.09 -9.96
C HIS A 310 -11.35 1.61 -8.65
N ASN A 311 -10.02 1.76 -8.60
CA ASN A 311 -9.34 2.35 -7.45
C ASN A 311 -9.85 3.78 -7.12
N LEU A 312 -10.10 4.60 -8.15
CA LEU A 312 -10.66 5.94 -8.00
C LEU A 312 -12.08 5.93 -7.40
N ILE A 313 -12.93 4.96 -7.81
CA ILE A 313 -14.28 4.85 -7.25
C ILE A 313 -14.22 4.58 -5.74
N PHE A 314 -13.31 3.71 -5.28
CA PHE A 314 -13.10 3.51 -3.83
C PHE A 314 -12.68 4.80 -3.13
N SER A 315 -11.79 5.59 -3.73
CA SER A 315 -11.36 6.87 -3.17
C SER A 315 -12.52 7.87 -3.10
N ILE A 316 -13.35 7.97 -4.14
CA ILE A 316 -14.55 8.83 -4.17
C ILE A 316 -15.53 8.39 -3.08
N CYS A 317 -15.82 7.10 -2.98
CA CYS A 317 -16.74 6.57 -1.97
C CYS A 317 -16.20 6.73 -0.55
N SER A 318 -14.88 6.70 -0.35
CA SER A 318 -14.26 6.91 0.96
C SER A 318 -14.43 8.34 1.46
N ILE A 319 -14.37 9.33 0.57
CA ILE A 319 -14.50 10.75 0.91
C ILE A 319 -15.96 11.18 0.99
N GLY A 320 -16.81 10.63 0.11
CA GLY A 320 -18.24 10.92 0.00
C GLY A 320 -18.64 11.72 -1.22
N PHE A 321 -19.81 11.38 -1.78
CA PHE A 321 -20.35 12.02 -2.97
C PHE A 321 -20.85 13.45 -2.70
N ASP A 322 -21.21 13.78 -1.46
CA ASP A 322 -21.59 15.12 -1.03
C ASP A 322 -20.50 16.15 -1.35
N LYS A 323 -19.24 15.81 -1.17
CA LYS A 323 -18.11 16.70 -1.51
C LYS A 323 -18.05 17.05 -2.99
N PHE A 324 -18.44 16.14 -3.87
CA PHE A 324 -18.50 16.38 -5.31
C PHE A 324 -19.71 17.23 -5.69
N GLU A 325 -20.84 17.12 -4.97
CA GLU A 325 -22.01 17.98 -5.16
C GLU A 325 -21.72 19.41 -4.69
N GLU A 326 -21.14 19.58 -3.51
CA GLU A 326 -20.79 20.88 -2.94
C GLU A 326 -19.82 21.66 -3.84
N ASN A 327 -18.84 20.98 -4.42
CA ASN A 327 -17.79 21.60 -5.22
C ASN A 327 -18.04 21.57 -6.73
N ILE A 328 -19.14 20.94 -7.20
CA ILE A 328 -19.53 20.81 -8.62
C ILE A 328 -18.38 20.26 -9.49
N ILE A 329 -17.62 19.30 -8.95
CA ILE A 329 -16.46 18.73 -9.65
C ILE A 329 -16.89 17.50 -10.45
N ASN A 330 -16.72 17.56 -11.78
CA ASN A 330 -16.96 16.45 -12.71
C ASN A 330 -15.69 16.07 -13.50
N ASP A 331 -14.75 17.01 -13.68
CA ASP A 331 -13.47 16.75 -14.32
C ASP A 331 -12.39 16.50 -13.28
N LEU A 332 -11.87 15.26 -13.28
CA LEU A 332 -10.86 14.76 -12.38
C LEU A 332 -9.48 14.65 -13.07
N SER A 333 -9.26 15.40 -14.15
CA SER A 333 -8.01 15.37 -14.93
C SER A 333 -6.78 15.88 -14.16
N PHE A 334 -6.96 16.49 -12.98
CA PHE A 334 -5.88 16.85 -12.06
C PHE A 334 -5.29 15.66 -11.33
N LEU A 335 -5.97 14.51 -11.30
CA LEU A 335 -5.49 13.31 -10.66
C LEU A 335 -4.38 12.63 -11.47
N ASN A 336 -3.37 12.19 -10.76
CA ASN A 336 -2.25 11.43 -11.32
C ASN A 336 -2.08 10.12 -10.55
N LEU A 337 -1.68 9.07 -11.25
CA LEU A 337 -1.25 7.83 -10.60
C LEU A 337 0.10 8.05 -9.89
N PRO A 338 0.38 7.28 -8.85
CA PRO A 338 1.69 7.32 -8.23
C PRO A 338 2.79 6.94 -9.22
N LYS A 339 4.00 7.52 -9.04
CA LYS A 339 5.19 7.18 -9.83
C LYS A 339 5.37 5.65 -9.90
N GLY A 340 5.52 5.13 -11.10
CA GLY A 340 5.72 3.70 -11.35
C GLY A 340 4.50 2.81 -11.09
N ARG A 341 3.28 3.36 -11.09
CA ARG A 341 2.03 2.61 -11.00
C ARG A 341 1.18 2.89 -12.24
N CYS A 342 1.28 2.03 -13.25
CA CYS A 342 0.68 2.24 -14.58
C CYS A 342 0.94 3.67 -15.10
N GLU A 343 2.14 4.14 -14.92
CA GLU A 343 2.51 5.51 -15.25
C GLU A 343 2.75 5.64 -16.75
N VAL A 344 1.83 6.30 -17.43
CA VAL A 344 1.99 6.69 -18.84
C VAL A 344 2.95 7.87 -18.91
N ILE A 345 4.12 7.65 -19.46
CA ILE A 345 5.12 8.71 -19.65
C ILE A 345 4.63 9.65 -20.76
N ARG A 346 4.47 10.92 -20.43
CA ARG A 346 3.93 11.95 -21.31
C ARG A 346 5.07 12.79 -21.92
N ASP A 347 4.72 13.57 -22.94
CA ASP A 347 5.62 14.54 -23.56
C ASP A 347 6.85 13.92 -24.27
N ILE A 348 6.72 12.63 -24.65
CA ILE A 348 7.70 11.90 -25.48
C ILE A 348 7.02 11.36 -26.75
N PRO A 349 7.78 11.14 -27.84
CA PRO A 349 7.21 10.72 -29.13
C PRO A 349 6.70 9.27 -29.16
N SER A 350 6.96 8.48 -28.11
CA SER A 350 6.62 7.04 -28.04
C SER A 350 5.66 6.77 -26.89
N ASN A 351 4.84 5.72 -27.01
CA ASN A 351 4.03 5.24 -25.89
C ASN A 351 4.92 4.42 -24.95
N VAL A 352 5.12 4.92 -23.75
CA VAL A 352 5.88 4.23 -22.70
C VAL A 352 5.04 4.17 -21.42
N ILE A 353 4.96 2.98 -20.80
CA ILE A 353 4.30 2.79 -19.52
C ILE A 353 5.27 2.10 -18.55
N ILE A 354 5.39 2.65 -17.34
CA ILE A 354 6.19 2.07 -16.26
C ILE A 354 5.24 1.56 -15.17
N ASP A 355 5.41 0.30 -14.75
CA ASP A 355 4.59 -0.28 -13.69
C ASP A 355 5.40 -1.18 -12.74
N TYR A 356 4.92 -1.29 -11.51
CA TYR A 356 5.53 -2.07 -10.45
C TYR A 356 5.13 -3.56 -10.47
N ALA A 357 4.35 -4.04 -11.44
CA ALA A 357 3.92 -5.44 -11.53
C ALA A 357 5.13 -6.38 -11.50
N HIS A 358 5.21 -7.19 -10.45
CA HIS A 358 6.35 -8.06 -10.14
C HIS A 358 5.94 -9.47 -9.69
N ASN A 359 4.67 -9.84 -9.92
CA ASN A 359 4.17 -11.21 -9.73
C ASN A 359 3.34 -11.65 -10.95
N PRO A 360 3.11 -12.95 -11.14
CA PRO A 360 2.48 -13.48 -12.36
C PRO A 360 1.11 -12.87 -12.65
N GLU A 361 0.29 -12.73 -11.62
CA GLU A 361 -1.07 -12.22 -11.75
C GLU A 361 -1.11 -10.72 -12.05
N ALA A 362 -0.27 -9.93 -11.37
CA ALA A 362 -0.17 -8.50 -11.65
C ALA A 362 0.31 -8.25 -13.09
N ILE A 363 1.28 -9.02 -13.60
CA ILE A 363 1.75 -8.92 -14.98
C ILE A 363 0.63 -9.29 -15.97
N ASP A 364 -0.07 -10.42 -15.77
CA ASP A 364 -1.15 -10.86 -16.67
C ASP A 364 -2.31 -9.87 -16.68
N ASN A 365 -2.76 -9.44 -15.52
CA ASN A 365 -3.86 -8.46 -15.38
C ASN A 365 -3.49 -7.11 -16.00
N PHE A 366 -2.29 -6.61 -15.73
CA PHE A 366 -1.83 -5.35 -16.28
C PHE A 366 -1.72 -5.39 -17.80
N LEU A 367 -0.98 -6.35 -18.36
CA LEU A 367 -0.78 -6.45 -19.81
C LEU A 367 -2.10 -6.74 -20.55
N SER A 368 -2.96 -7.58 -19.99
CA SER A 368 -4.29 -7.86 -20.57
C SER A 368 -5.16 -6.60 -20.60
N SER A 369 -5.08 -5.74 -19.58
CA SER A 369 -5.90 -4.53 -19.50
C SER A 369 -5.49 -3.44 -20.50
N ILE A 370 -4.26 -3.45 -21.00
CA ILE A 370 -3.76 -2.45 -21.95
C ILE A 370 -3.66 -2.98 -23.40
N ARG A 371 -3.76 -4.29 -23.61
CA ARG A 371 -3.57 -4.94 -24.90
C ARG A 371 -4.54 -4.46 -25.98
N ASP A 372 -5.76 -4.12 -25.63
CA ASP A 372 -6.78 -3.67 -26.59
C ASP A 372 -6.50 -2.25 -27.11
N TYR A 373 -5.63 -1.50 -26.42
CA TYR A 373 -5.28 -0.12 -26.78
C TYR A 373 -3.99 -0.03 -27.59
N TYR A 374 -3.14 -1.06 -27.52
CA TYR A 374 -1.85 -1.09 -28.19
C TYR A 374 -1.65 -2.43 -28.92
N LYS A 375 -1.60 -2.38 -30.25
CA LYS A 375 -1.46 -3.59 -31.09
C LYS A 375 -0.17 -4.37 -30.83
N ASN A 376 0.91 -3.64 -30.49
CA ASN A 376 2.24 -4.23 -30.26
C ASN A 376 2.75 -3.79 -28.90
N LEU A 377 2.82 -4.72 -27.94
CA LEU A 377 3.46 -4.50 -26.65
C LEU A 377 4.88 -5.07 -26.67
N VAL A 378 5.87 -4.22 -26.44
CA VAL A 378 7.26 -4.63 -26.17
C VAL A 378 7.46 -4.51 -24.66
N VAL A 379 7.68 -5.65 -24.00
CA VAL A 379 7.72 -5.72 -22.52
C VAL A 379 9.15 -5.94 -22.05
N VAL A 380 9.63 -5.07 -21.15
CA VAL A 380 10.90 -5.23 -20.44
C VAL A 380 10.61 -5.59 -19.00
N PHE A 381 11.11 -6.73 -18.54
CA PHE A 381 10.97 -7.11 -17.12
C PHE A 381 12.06 -8.10 -16.69
N GLY A 382 12.20 -8.26 -15.38
CA GLY A 382 13.07 -9.26 -14.76
C GLY A 382 12.42 -9.90 -13.54
N CYS A 383 13.11 -10.88 -12.97
CA CYS A 383 12.69 -11.53 -11.74
C CYS A 383 13.71 -11.28 -10.62
N GLY A 384 13.23 -11.07 -9.40
CA GLY A 384 14.08 -10.92 -8.23
C GLY A 384 14.80 -12.21 -7.86
N GLY A 385 16.07 -12.11 -7.44
CA GLY A 385 16.81 -13.17 -6.80
C GLY A 385 16.45 -13.31 -5.32
N ASP A 386 16.81 -14.45 -4.70
CA ASP A 386 16.50 -14.79 -3.31
C ASP A 386 15.00 -14.66 -2.97
N ARG A 387 14.16 -15.08 -3.92
CA ARG A 387 12.69 -15.05 -3.86
C ARG A 387 12.12 -16.39 -4.34
N ASP A 388 10.81 -16.53 -4.24
CA ASP A 388 10.08 -17.70 -4.70
C ASP A 388 10.32 -17.97 -6.20
N LYS A 389 11.13 -19.00 -6.48
CA LYS A 389 11.52 -19.42 -7.85
C LYS A 389 10.34 -19.92 -8.66
N SER A 390 9.31 -20.49 -8.00
CA SER A 390 8.14 -21.05 -8.68
C SER A 390 7.32 -19.99 -9.43
N LYS A 391 7.46 -18.72 -9.08
CA LYS A 391 6.79 -17.59 -9.75
C LYS A 391 7.47 -17.20 -11.06
N ARG A 392 8.78 -17.46 -11.24
CA ARG A 392 9.58 -17.00 -12.40
C ARG A 392 9.03 -17.47 -13.72
N THR A 393 8.80 -18.79 -13.85
CA THR A 393 8.20 -19.41 -15.05
C THR A 393 6.83 -18.82 -15.38
N LYS A 394 5.99 -18.60 -14.34
CA LYS A 394 4.65 -18.06 -14.50
C LYS A 394 4.68 -16.59 -14.93
N MET A 395 5.63 -15.79 -14.40
CA MET A 395 5.82 -14.38 -14.77
C MET A 395 6.20 -14.25 -16.25
N LEU A 396 7.18 -15.04 -16.72
CA LEU A 396 7.57 -15.03 -18.14
C LEU A 396 6.42 -15.48 -19.03
N LYS A 397 5.67 -16.52 -18.63
CA LYS A 397 4.49 -16.99 -19.36
C LYS A 397 3.43 -15.89 -19.49
N ALA A 398 3.16 -15.15 -18.42
CA ALA A 398 2.21 -14.03 -18.41
C ALA A 398 2.67 -12.92 -19.36
N ALA A 399 3.96 -12.58 -19.36
CA ALA A 399 4.52 -11.57 -20.27
C ALA A 399 4.41 -12.02 -21.74
N ILE A 400 4.80 -13.24 -22.09
CA ILE A 400 4.73 -13.78 -23.46
C ILE A 400 3.28 -13.81 -23.98
N LYS A 401 2.33 -14.20 -23.14
CA LYS A 401 0.90 -14.33 -23.52
C LYS A 401 0.30 -13.05 -24.09
N SER A 402 0.72 -11.90 -23.58
CA SER A 402 0.07 -10.61 -23.86
C SER A 402 0.94 -9.63 -24.63
N SER A 403 2.20 -9.96 -24.95
CA SER A 403 3.12 -9.09 -25.66
C SER A 403 3.55 -9.65 -27.02
N SER A 404 3.98 -8.77 -27.94
CA SER A 404 4.58 -9.14 -29.22
C SER A 404 6.07 -9.44 -29.09
N LYS A 405 6.74 -8.89 -28.05
CA LYS A 405 8.16 -9.13 -27.76
C LYS A 405 8.42 -8.94 -26.28
N VAL A 406 9.24 -9.81 -25.72
CA VAL A 406 9.69 -9.72 -24.32
C VAL A 406 11.20 -9.53 -24.28
N ILE A 407 11.67 -8.53 -23.54
CA ILE A 407 13.08 -8.35 -23.21
C ILE A 407 13.24 -8.75 -21.73
N PHE A 408 13.82 -9.92 -21.50
CA PHE A 408 14.11 -10.38 -20.15
C PHE A 408 15.44 -9.81 -19.68
N THR A 409 15.42 -9.14 -18.51
CA THR A 409 16.58 -8.42 -18.00
C THR A 409 16.76 -8.61 -16.48
N SER A 410 17.82 -8.03 -15.91
CA SER A 410 18.00 -8.03 -14.46
C SER A 410 16.95 -7.14 -13.78
N ASP A 411 16.50 -7.63 -12.63
CA ASP A 411 15.84 -6.88 -11.58
C ASP A 411 16.80 -6.85 -10.37
N ASN A 412 16.34 -6.91 -9.15
CA ASN A 412 17.16 -7.07 -7.95
C ASN A 412 17.64 -8.53 -7.84
N SER A 413 18.73 -8.90 -8.52
CA SER A 413 19.24 -10.29 -8.54
C SER A 413 19.87 -10.73 -7.20
N ARG A 414 20.21 -9.78 -6.33
CA ARG A 414 20.78 -10.00 -4.99
C ARG A 414 22.00 -10.92 -5.02
N SER A 415 21.91 -12.12 -4.38
CA SER A 415 23.01 -13.11 -4.38
C SER A 415 22.98 -14.05 -5.58
N GLU A 416 21.85 -14.15 -6.30
CA GLU A 416 21.69 -15.10 -7.40
C GLU A 416 22.30 -14.60 -8.72
N ASP A 417 22.79 -15.53 -9.54
CA ASP A 417 23.26 -15.22 -10.88
C ASP A 417 22.07 -15.02 -11.84
N PHE A 418 22.17 -14.00 -12.68
CA PHE A 418 21.16 -13.68 -13.71
C PHE A 418 20.85 -14.85 -14.63
N GLU A 419 21.86 -15.66 -15.03
CA GLU A 419 21.68 -16.82 -15.90
C GLU A 419 20.79 -17.87 -15.25
N ASN A 420 20.95 -18.11 -13.96
CA ASN A 420 20.09 -19.03 -13.22
C ASN A 420 18.64 -18.54 -13.13
N ILE A 421 18.47 -17.24 -12.87
CA ILE A 421 17.13 -16.60 -12.82
C ILE A 421 16.44 -16.72 -14.17
N PHE A 422 17.16 -16.48 -15.27
CA PHE A 422 16.62 -16.63 -16.61
C PHE A 422 16.27 -18.09 -16.94
N THR A 423 17.14 -19.03 -16.59
CA THR A 423 16.90 -20.47 -16.82
C THR A 423 15.63 -20.94 -16.09
N ASP A 424 15.42 -20.52 -14.83
CA ASP A 424 14.19 -20.82 -14.09
C ASP A 424 12.96 -20.21 -14.77
N ALA A 425 13.07 -18.97 -15.24
CA ALA A 425 11.96 -18.28 -15.92
C ALA A 425 11.63 -18.92 -17.28
N ALA A 426 12.64 -19.30 -18.05
CA ALA A 426 12.50 -19.89 -19.39
C ALA A 426 11.98 -21.34 -19.36
N HIS A 427 12.08 -22.02 -18.22
CA HIS A 427 11.66 -23.42 -18.09
C HIS A 427 10.21 -23.62 -18.53
N ASN A 428 9.99 -24.55 -19.50
CA ASN A 428 8.68 -24.86 -20.09
C ASN A 428 7.95 -23.68 -20.78
N ASN A 429 8.64 -22.60 -21.13
CA ASN A 429 8.10 -21.50 -21.91
C ASN A 429 8.64 -21.53 -23.36
N ASN A 430 7.82 -21.13 -24.34
CA ASN A 430 8.32 -20.81 -25.67
C ASN A 430 9.02 -19.44 -25.62
N ILE A 431 10.33 -19.41 -25.91
CA ILE A 431 11.17 -18.21 -25.81
C ILE A 431 11.58 -17.61 -27.15
N GLU A 432 10.93 -17.99 -28.27
CA GLU A 432 11.24 -17.50 -29.63
C GLU A 432 11.15 -15.94 -29.68
N ASP A 433 10.17 -15.36 -28.99
CA ASP A 433 9.96 -13.91 -28.90
C ASP A 433 10.58 -13.28 -27.64
N VAL A 434 11.49 -13.99 -26.98
CA VAL A 434 12.19 -13.50 -25.78
C VAL A 434 13.63 -13.16 -26.11
N VAL A 435 14.00 -11.92 -25.91
CA VAL A 435 15.41 -11.45 -26.00
C VAL A 435 15.96 -11.34 -24.58
N LYS A 436 17.11 -11.98 -24.33
CA LYS A 436 17.79 -11.92 -23.05
C LYS A 436 18.89 -10.85 -23.09
N ILE A 437 18.76 -9.83 -22.23
CA ILE A 437 19.77 -8.77 -22.08
C ILE A 437 19.95 -8.53 -20.59
N LYS A 438 21.13 -8.87 -20.04
CA LYS A 438 21.39 -8.77 -18.60
C LYS A 438 21.30 -7.33 -18.07
N ASP A 439 21.98 -6.39 -18.74
CA ASP A 439 21.98 -5.00 -18.34
C ASP A 439 20.60 -4.36 -18.62
N ARG A 440 19.96 -3.85 -17.55
CA ARG A 440 18.60 -3.33 -17.65
C ARG A 440 18.53 -2.04 -18.45
N LYS A 441 19.56 -1.19 -18.40
CA LYS A 441 19.63 0.02 -19.21
C LYS A 441 19.72 -0.33 -20.70
N GLU A 442 20.61 -1.25 -21.05
CA GLU A 442 20.73 -1.75 -22.43
C GLU A 442 19.45 -2.44 -22.90
N ALA A 443 18.76 -3.19 -22.02
CA ALA A 443 17.48 -3.83 -22.32
C ALA A 443 16.40 -2.80 -22.68
N ILE A 444 16.27 -1.71 -21.93
CA ILE A 444 15.31 -0.63 -22.19
C ILE A 444 15.67 0.10 -23.48
N ILE A 445 16.96 0.42 -23.72
CA ILE A 445 17.44 1.03 -24.96
C ILE A 445 17.16 0.14 -26.16
N HIS A 446 17.41 -1.17 -26.05
CA HIS A 446 17.11 -2.13 -27.12
C HIS A 446 15.62 -2.16 -27.42
N ALA A 447 14.78 -2.26 -26.37
CA ALA A 447 13.32 -2.31 -26.49
C ALA A 447 12.77 -1.04 -27.17
N SER A 448 13.30 0.14 -26.84
CA SER A 448 12.90 1.41 -27.48
C SER A 448 13.23 1.46 -28.97
N LYS A 449 14.36 0.86 -29.39
CA LYS A 449 14.77 0.82 -30.81
C LYS A 449 13.94 -0.11 -31.68
N ILE A 450 13.43 -1.22 -31.09
CA ILE A 450 12.61 -2.18 -31.83
C ILE A 450 11.11 -1.90 -31.71
N LEU A 451 10.73 -0.85 -30.97
CA LEU A 451 9.33 -0.49 -30.77
C LEU A 451 8.69 -0.03 -32.08
N PRO A 452 7.62 -0.69 -32.56
CA PRO A 452 6.89 -0.22 -33.73
C PRO A 452 6.19 1.11 -33.49
N ASN A 453 5.96 1.91 -34.53
CA ASN A 453 5.32 3.23 -34.46
C ASN A 453 3.96 3.24 -33.68
N ASN A 454 3.19 2.14 -33.76
CA ASN A 454 1.91 1.99 -33.07
C ASN A 454 2.02 1.06 -31.85
N GLY A 455 3.23 0.84 -31.35
CA GLY A 455 3.51 0.01 -30.18
C GLY A 455 3.51 0.78 -28.86
N CYS A 456 3.60 0.03 -27.78
CA CYS A 456 3.84 0.56 -26.45
C CYS A 456 4.99 -0.21 -25.79
N LEU A 457 5.98 0.53 -25.30
CA LEU A 457 7.03 0.01 -24.45
C LEU A 457 6.52 -0.07 -23.03
N VAL A 458 6.53 -1.26 -22.45
CA VAL A 458 6.07 -1.53 -21.08
C VAL A 458 7.23 -2.00 -20.24
N ILE A 459 7.58 -1.25 -19.20
CA ILE A 459 8.68 -1.56 -18.30
C ILE A 459 8.10 -1.96 -16.94
N LEU A 460 8.34 -3.22 -16.53
CA LEU A 460 7.74 -3.83 -15.35
C LEU A 460 8.78 -4.19 -14.28
N GLY A 461 8.30 -4.28 -13.04
CA GLY A 461 9.02 -4.82 -11.88
C GLY A 461 9.47 -3.75 -10.90
N LYS A 462 10.21 -2.76 -11.34
CA LYS A 462 10.82 -1.74 -10.46
C LYS A 462 9.90 -0.56 -10.16
N GLY A 463 9.08 -0.14 -11.13
CA GLY A 463 8.15 0.97 -10.93
C GLY A 463 8.88 2.24 -10.43
N HIS A 464 8.62 2.63 -9.18
CA HIS A 464 9.20 3.82 -8.53
C HIS A 464 10.59 3.61 -7.92
N GLU A 465 11.12 2.40 -7.91
CA GLU A 465 12.42 2.09 -7.31
C GLU A 465 13.55 2.83 -8.04
N GLU A 466 14.49 3.37 -7.26
CA GLU A 466 15.67 4.11 -7.75
C GLU A 466 16.98 3.37 -7.42
N THR A 467 16.89 2.08 -7.08
CA THR A 467 18.05 1.26 -6.77
C THR A 467 17.94 -0.12 -7.41
N GLN A 468 19.08 -0.74 -7.67
CA GLN A 468 19.18 -2.14 -8.08
C GLN A 468 20.18 -2.87 -7.19
N GLU A 469 19.79 -4.07 -6.72
CA GLU A 469 20.62 -4.93 -5.88
C GLU A 469 21.25 -6.05 -6.71
N GLU A 470 22.59 -6.08 -6.81
CA GLU A 470 23.34 -7.13 -7.47
C GLU A 470 24.57 -7.51 -6.62
N LYS A 471 24.82 -8.82 -6.41
CA LYS A 471 25.95 -9.34 -5.63
C LYS A 471 26.11 -8.66 -4.28
N ASN A 472 25.00 -8.47 -3.55
CA ASN A 472 24.92 -7.79 -2.26
C ASN A 472 25.39 -6.32 -2.28
N LYS A 473 25.42 -5.70 -3.45
CA LYS A 473 25.66 -4.26 -3.61
C LYS A 473 24.42 -3.59 -4.11
N THR A 474 24.11 -2.42 -3.56
CA THR A 474 23.03 -1.56 -4.03
C THR A 474 23.65 -0.46 -4.89
N ILE A 475 23.19 -0.36 -6.13
CA ILE A 475 23.58 0.69 -7.06
C ILE A 475 22.37 1.57 -7.36
N PHE A 476 22.61 2.83 -7.70
CA PHE A 476 21.55 3.70 -8.18
C PHE A 476 21.14 3.27 -9.59
N PHE A 477 19.82 3.11 -9.80
CA PHE A 477 19.23 2.79 -11.10
C PHE A 477 17.74 3.16 -11.11
N SER A 478 17.30 3.87 -12.15
CA SER A 478 15.91 4.26 -12.33
C SER A 478 15.46 4.05 -13.78
N ASP A 479 14.36 3.30 -13.96
CA ASP A 479 13.74 3.13 -15.28
C ASP A 479 13.34 4.47 -15.90
N HIS A 480 12.88 5.43 -15.09
CA HIS A 480 12.51 6.78 -15.53
C HIS A 480 13.70 7.57 -16.08
N GLU A 481 14.88 7.49 -15.43
CA GLU A 481 16.07 8.17 -15.91
C GLU A 481 16.52 7.63 -17.25
N VAL A 482 16.48 6.31 -17.43
CA VAL A 482 16.82 5.69 -18.72
C VAL A 482 15.87 6.17 -19.83
N ILE A 483 14.56 6.23 -19.56
CA ILE A 483 13.58 6.75 -20.54
C ILE A 483 13.84 8.23 -20.84
N ASN A 484 14.13 9.04 -19.84
CA ASN A 484 14.47 10.45 -20.03
C ASN A 484 15.75 10.63 -20.87
N GLU A 485 16.76 9.77 -20.71
CA GLU A 485 17.98 9.80 -21.53
C GLU A 485 17.73 9.42 -23.00
N ILE A 486 16.79 8.48 -23.25
CA ILE A 486 16.48 8.01 -24.61
C ILE A 486 15.73 9.06 -25.42
N TYR A 487 14.85 9.84 -24.78
CA TYR A 487 13.91 10.74 -25.46
C TYR A 487 14.21 12.24 -25.23
N LYS A 488 15.33 12.56 -24.58
CA LYS A 488 15.90 13.90 -24.56
C LYS A 488 16.54 14.22 -25.89
#